data_664a5ab48e60e41b295630ba40a43b10
#
_entry.id   664a5ab48e60e41b295630ba40a43b10
#
_cell.length_a   1.000
_cell.length_b   1.000
_cell.length_c   1.000
_cell.angle_alpha   90.00
_cell.angle_beta   90.00
_cell.angle_gamma   90.00
#
_symmetry.space_group_name_H-M   'P 1'
#
loop_
_entity.id
_entity.type
_entity.pdbx_description
1 polymer ?
#
loop_
_entity_poly.entity_id
_entity_poly.type
_entity_poly.pdbx_seq_one_letter_code
_entity_poly.pdbx_strand_id
1 'polypeptide(L)'
;MLWLISARWVLALALVAVSAGAVAAELTFDIRIEDGRIPDAMRLMRVHEGDMVRLRWTSDRPLVLHLHGYDIEQPVAPDAVTEFALAANATGRFPIEIHAQVAGGAAHPDAPLAIIEVYPR
;
A
#
# COMPACT_ATOMS: atom_id res chain seq x y z
N MET A 1 52.42 -43.06 37.67
CA MET A 1 52.24 -42.56 36.31
C MET A 1 50.85 -41.96 36.22
N LEU A 2 50.77 -40.64 36.24
CA LEU A 2 49.55 -39.90 36.16
C LEU A 2 49.36 -39.52 34.71
N TRP A 3 48.31 -40.09 34.09
CA TRP A 3 47.88 -39.71 32.75
C TRP A 3 46.92 -38.53 32.89
N LEU A 4 47.37 -37.32 32.56
CA LEU A 4 46.57 -36.16 32.45
C LEU A 4 45.86 -36.17 31.08
N ILE A 5 44.61 -36.56 31.05
CA ILE A 5 43.76 -36.38 29.89
C ILE A 5 43.20 -34.97 29.97
N SER A 6 43.85 -34.09 29.26
CA SER A 6 43.31 -32.72 29.06
C SER A 6 42.16 -32.77 28.08
N ALA A 7 40.95 -32.78 28.58
CA ALA A 7 39.74 -32.59 27.76
C ALA A 7 39.68 -31.14 27.30
N ARG A 8 40.04 -30.91 26.03
CA ARG A 8 39.84 -29.62 25.37
C ARG A 8 38.39 -29.54 24.96
N TRP A 9 37.59 -28.83 25.74
CA TRP A 9 36.24 -28.46 25.36
C TRP A 9 36.32 -27.37 24.28
N VAL A 10 36.07 -27.76 23.04
CA VAL A 10 35.88 -26.82 21.96
C VAL A 10 34.44 -26.33 22.06
N LEU A 11 34.26 -25.12 22.62
CA LEU A 11 32.98 -24.44 22.61
C LEU A 11 32.75 -23.97 21.17
N ALA A 12 31.96 -24.72 20.41
CA ALA A 12 31.48 -24.27 19.11
C ALA A 12 30.38 -23.23 19.37
N LEU A 13 30.73 -21.96 19.23
CA LEU A 13 29.75 -20.86 19.25
C LEU A 13 29.00 -20.91 17.95
N ALA A 14 27.80 -21.51 17.94
CA ALA A 14 26.88 -21.46 16.81
C ALA A 14 26.35 -20.02 16.70
N LEU A 15 26.89 -19.27 15.75
CA LEU A 15 26.37 -17.95 15.39
C LEU A 15 25.03 -18.15 14.67
N VAL A 16 23.93 -18.05 15.41
CA VAL A 16 22.59 -18.01 14.81
C VAL A 16 22.43 -16.64 14.17
N ALA A 17 22.65 -16.58 12.86
CA ALA A 17 22.30 -15.40 12.08
C ALA A 17 20.77 -15.30 12.01
N VAL A 18 20.19 -14.50 12.87
CA VAL A 18 18.79 -14.09 12.75
C VAL A 18 18.72 -13.14 11.56
N SER A 19 18.37 -13.68 10.40
CA SER A 19 18.00 -12.84 9.27
C SER A 19 16.69 -12.14 9.63
N ALA A 20 16.79 -10.85 9.96
CA ALA A 20 15.63 -9.98 10.06
C ALA A 20 15.08 -9.78 8.65
N GLY A 21 14.23 -10.71 8.20
CA GLY A 21 13.45 -10.53 6.98
C GLY A 21 12.59 -9.28 7.12
N ALA A 22 12.55 -8.44 6.08
CA ALA A 22 11.66 -7.30 6.05
C ALA A 22 10.22 -7.79 6.21
N VAL A 23 9.53 -7.36 7.29
CA VAL A 23 8.15 -7.74 7.58
C VAL A 23 7.23 -6.87 6.73
N ALA A 24 6.24 -7.52 6.07
CA ALA A 24 5.17 -6.81 5.39
C ALA A 24 4.40 -5.93 6.38
N ALA A 25 4.18 -4.67 6.02
CA ALA A 25 3.43 -3.73 6.82
C ALA A 25 1.94 -3.75 6.43
N GLU A 26 1.09 -3.37 7.38
CA GLU A 26 -0.29 -3.01 7.12
C GLU A 26 -0.41 -1.49 7.17
N LEU A 27 -0.76 -0.87 6.05
CA LEU A 27 -0.82 0.58 5.88
C LEU A 27 -2.25 1.01 5.60
N THR A 28 -2.70 2.04 6.32
CA THR A 28 -4.02 2.63 6.09
C THR A 28 -3.85 4.10 5.73
N PHE A 29 -4.50 4.51 4.65
CA PHE A 29 -4.57 5.90 4.21
C PHE A 29 -6.02 6.35 4.25
N ASP A 30 -6.29 7.41 5.00
CA ASP A 30 -7.59 8.08 5.01
C ASP A 30 -7.53 9.27 4.06
N ILE A 31 -8.35 9.25 3.02
CA ILE A 31 -8.28 10.21 1.92
C ILE A 31 -9.65 10.85 1.73
N ARG A 32 -9.70 12.17 1.84
CA ARG A 32 -10.90 12.94 1.58
C ARG A 32 -10.85 13.60 0.21
N ILE A 33 -11.90 13.35 -0.57
CA ILE A 33 -12.09 14.00 -1.87
C ILE A 33 -13.07 15.16 -1.69
N GLU A 34 -12.62 16.35 -2.01
CA GLU A 34 -13.43 17.56 -2.01
C GLU A 34 -13.31 18.26 -3.38
N ASP A 35 -14.44 18.52 -3.99
CA ASP A 35 -14.50 19.12 -5.33
C ASP A 35 -13.63 18.39 -6.37
N GLY A 36 -13.62 17.05 -6.30
CA GLY A 36 -12.84 16.19 -7.19
C GLY A 36 -11.33 16.22 -6.93
N ARG A 37 -10.88 16.72 -5.79
CA ARG A 37 -9.46 16.87 -5.43
C ARG A 37 -9.15 16.27 -4.07
N ILE A 38 -7.91 15.91 -3.88
CA ILE A 38 -7.37 15.44 -2.59
C ILE A 38 -6.21 16.33 -2.14
N PRO A 39 -5.84 16.30 -0.84
CA PRO A 39 -4.66 17.01 -0.38
C PRO A 39 -3.40 16.58 -1.15
N ASP A 40 -2.54 17.52 -1.48
CA ASP A 40 -1.31 17.26 -2.25
C ASP A 40 -0.42 16.20 -1.60
N ALA A 41 -0.37 16.15 -0.28
CA ALA A 41 0.40 15.16 0.46
C ALA A 41 -0.09 13.71 0.23
N MET A 42 -1.33 13.52 -0.22
CA MET A 42 -1.93 12.21 -0.47
C MET A 42 -1.90 11.79 -1.94
N ARG A 43 -1.40 12.65 -2.82
CA ARG A 43 -1.40 12.37 -4.26
C ARG A 43 -0.39 11.31 -4.67
N LEU A 44 0.62 11.04 -3.87
CA LEU A 44 1.58 9.97 -4.07
C LEU A 44 1.72 9.16 -2.79
N MET A 45 1.22 7.95 -2.81
CA MET A 45 1.29 7.00 -1.70
C MET A 45 2.34 5.95 -2.00
N ARG A 46 3.36 5.87 -1.16
CA ARG A 46 4.50 4.95 -1.32
C ARG A 46 4.37 3.78 -0.38
N VAL A 47 4.46 2.59 -0.93
CA VAL A 47 4.40 1.33 -0.19
C VAL A 47 5.47 0.37 -0.71
N HIS A 48 5.71 -0.73 -0.02
CA HIS A 48 6.61 -1.77 -0.47
C HIS A 48 5.85 -3.01 -0.93
N GLU A 49 6.47 -3.74 -1.83
CA GLU A 49 5.95 -5.04 -2.26
C GLU A 49 5.69 -5.94 -1.05
N GLY A 50 4.50 -6.56 -1.02
CA GLY A 50 4.04 -7.39 0.07
C GLY A 50 3.24 -6.66 1.15
N ASP A 51 3.21 -5.34 1.16
CA ASP A 51 2.40 -4.59 2.11
C ASP A 51 0.90 -4.80 1.86
N MET A 52 0.13 -4.85 2.95
CA MET A 52 -1.32 -4.78 2.90
C MET A 52 -1.74 -3.32 2.99
N VAL A 53 -2.47 -2.86 1.99
CA VAL A 53 -2.85 -1.45 1.86
C VAL A 53 -4.36 -1.31 1.98
N ARG A 54 -4.79 -0.38 2.83
CA ARG A 54 -6.19 0.03 2.96
C ARG A 54 -6.31 1.49 2.58
N LEU A 55 -7.09 1.78 1.56
CA LEU A 55 -7.43 3.14 1.15
C LEU A 55 -8.87 3.41 1.58
N ARG A 56 -9.05 4.33 2.50
CA ARG A 56 -10.36 4.72 3.03
C ARG A 56 -10.74 6.07 2.46
N TRP A 57 -11.74 6.03 1.59
CA TRP A 57 -12.19 7.19 0.84
C TRP A 57 -13.44 7.80 1.43
N THR A 58 -13.44 9.11 1.55
CA THR A 58 -14.64 9.93 1.76
C THR A 58 -14.73 10.97 0.66
N SER A 59 -15.94 11.37 0.30
CA SER A 59 -16.16 12.35 -0.77
C SER A 59 -17.32 13.28 -0.43
N ASP A 60 -17.27 14.50 -0.93
CA ASP A 60 -18.37 15.46 -0.84
C ASP A 60 -19.47 15.20 -1.87
N ARG A 61 -19.24 14.28 -2.81
CA ARG A 61 -20.18 13.92 -3.88
C ARG A 61 -20.04 12.47 -4.30
N PRO A 62 -21.08 11.88 -4.93
CA PRO A 62 -20.96 10.54 -5.50
C PRO A 62 -20.00 10.54 -6.70
N LEU A 63 -19.13 9.54 -6.72
CA LEU A 63 -18.21 9.31 -7.84
C LEU A 63 -17.82 7.84 -7.90
N VAL A 64 -17.14 7.45 -8.96
CA VAL A 64 -16.57 6.11 -9.13
C VAL A 64 -15.04 6.23 -9.20
N LEU A 65 -14.35 5.50 -8.36
CA LEU A 65 -12.89 5.40 -8.38
C LEU A 65 -12.44 4.12 -9.04
N HIS A 66 -11.41 4.24 -9.85
CA HIS A 66 -10.72 3.12 -10.48
C HIS A 66 -9.24 3.12 -10.14
N LEU A 67 -8.78 2.03 -9.52
CA LEU A 67 -7.35 1.76 -9.30
C LEU A 67 -6.87 0.85 -10.43
N HIS A 68 -6.07 1.41 -11.33
CA HIS A 68 -5.48 0.67 -12.44
C HIS A 68 -4.44 -0.33 -11.95
N GLY A 69 -4.36 -1.47 -12.61
CA GLY A 69 -3.40 -2.54 -12.32
C GLY A 69 -3.84 -3.54 -11.27
N TYR A 70 -4.76 -3.16 -10.39
CA TYR A 70 -5.37 -4.05 -9.38
C TYR A 70 -6.82 -4.38 -9.68
N ASP A 71 -7.35 -3.83 -10.75
CA ASP A 71 -8.71 -4.06 -11.23
C ASP A 71 -9.79 -3.78 -10.16
N ILE A 72 -9.60 -2.70 -9.42
CA ILE A 72 -10.56 -2.24 -8.41
C ILE A 72 -11.29 -1.03 -8.96
N GLU A 73 -12.61 -1.16 -9.09
CA GLU A 73 -13.51 -0.07 -9.46
C GLU A 73 -14.70 -0.10 -8.52
N GLN A 74 -14.93 1.00 -7.79
CA GLN A 74 -15.99 1.08 -6.81
C GLN A 74 -16.62 2.48 -6.77
N PRO A 75 -17.95 2.55 -6.52
CA PRO A 75 -18.61 3.81 -6.23
C PRO A 75 -18.24 4.29 -4.83
N VAL A 76 -18.08 5.60 -4.69
CA VAL A 76 -17.89 6.30 -3.42
C VAL A 76 -19.11 7.17 -3.16
N ALA A 77 -19.82 6.89 -2.09
CA ALA A 77 -20.98 7.67 -1.67
C ALA A 77 -20.55 8.80 -0.72
N PRO A 78 -21.24 9.98 -0.74
CA PRO A 78 -20.82 11.13 0.06
C PRO A 78 -20.98 10.95 1.58
N ASP A 79 -21.83 10.03 2.04
CA ASP A 79 -22.17 9.88 3.46
C ASP A 79 -21.53 8.65 4.11
N ALA A 80 -20.60 8.01 3.43
CA ALA A 80 -20.00 6.77 3.90
C ALA A 80 -18.52 6.68 3.53
N VAL A 81 -17.78 5.88 4.30
CA VAL A 81 -16.40 5.51 3.96
C VAL A 81 -16.43 4.34 2.99
N THR A 82 -15.74 4.47 1.86
CA THR A 82 -15.49 3.39 0.93
C THR A 82 -14.06 2.92 1.08
N GLU A 83 -13.86 1.62 1.31
CA GLU A 83 -12.54 1.05 1.52
C GLU A 83 -12.10 0.20 0.33
N PHE A 84 -10.88 0.48 -0.15
CA PHE A 84 -10.14 -0.42 -1.03
C PHE A 84 -9.09 -1.15 -0.20
N ALA A 85 -9.14 -2.46 -0.17
CA ALA A 85 -8.12 -3.28 0.48
C ALA A 85 -7.39 -4.08 -0.59
N LEU A 86 -6.07 -3.96 -0.62
CA LEU A 86 -5.24 -4.67 -1.60
C LEU A 86 -3.91 -5.12 -1.00
N ALA A 87 -3.40 -6.23 -1.54
CA ALA A 87 -2.02 -6.64 -1.32
C ALA A 87 -1.14 -6.02 -2.42
N ALA A 88 -0.11 -5.28 -2.03
CA ALA A 88 0.83 -4.67 -2.97
C ALA A 88 1.79 -5.73 -3.55
N ASN A 89 1.27 -6.63 -4.37
CA ASN A 89 1.99 -7.80 -4.87
C ASN A 89 2.70 -7.58 -6.22
N ALA A 90 2.64 -6.37 -6.76
CA ALA A 90 3.34 -5.98 -7.98
C ALA A 90 4.01 -4.63 -7.78
N THR A 91 5.26 -4.52 -8.18
CA THR A 91 6.00 -3.25 -8.17
C THR A 91 5.57 -2.36 -9.34
N GLY A 92 5.65 -1.05 -9.16
CA GLY A 92 5.33 -0.08 -10.20
C GLY A 92 4.52 1.11 -9.68
N ARG A 93 3.95 1.84 -10.61
CA ARG A 93 3.11 3.00 -10.34
C ARG A 93 1.69 2.73 -10.83
N PHE A 94 0.74 2.81 -9.94
CA PHE A 94 -0.66 2.46 -10.18
C PHE A 94 -1.54 3.69 -9.98
N PRO A 95 -2.05 4.29 -11.06
CA PRO A 95 -2.89 5.48 -10.94
C PRO A 95 -4.29 5.14 -10.45
N ILE A 96 -4.85 6.08 -9.68
CA ILE A 96 -6.24 6.08 -9.23
C ILE A 96 -6.94 7.23 -9.94
N GLU A 97 -8.02 6.94 -10.62
CA GLU A 97 -8.75 7.91 -11.43
C GLU A 97 -10.23 7.96 -11.04
N ILE A 98 -10.84 9.11 -11.23
CA ILE A 98 -12.30 9.25 -11.18
C ILE A 98 -12.84 8.88 -12.56
N HIS A 99 -13.62 7.79 -12.65
CA HIS A 99 -14.06 7.23 -13.92
C HIS A 99 -15.45 7.71 -14.38
N ALA A 100 -16.37 7.86 -13.45
CA ALA A 100 -17.69 8.35 -13.78
C ALA A 100 -18.14 9.35 -12.74
N GLN A 101 -18.55 10.51 -13.22
CA GLN A 101 -19.43 11.40 -12.46
C GLN A 101 -20.83 11.21 -13.00
N VAL A 102 -21.76 10.92 -12.11
CA VAL A 102 -23.16 10.82 -12.46
C VAL A 102 -23.65 12.20 -12.90
N ALA A 103 -24.12 12.30 -14.11
CA ALA A 103 -24.68 13.45 -14.79
C ALA A 103 -23.68 14.49 -15.36
N GLY A 104 -23.43 14.39 -16.63
CA GLY A 104 -23.30 15.56 -17.47
C GLY A 104 -21.93 16.16 -17.65
N GLY A 105 -20.85 15.45 -17.49
CA GLY A 105 -19.56 16.02 -17.78
C GLY A 105 -18.44 15.12 -17.32
N ALA A 106 -18.14 14.12 -18.10
CA ALA A 106 -16.89 13.39 -17.93
C ALA A 106 -15.74 14.30 -18.36
N ALA A 107 -15.24 15.12 -17.46
CA ALA A 107 -13.89 15.55 -17.56
C ALA A 107 -13.04 14.36 -17.12
N HIS A 108 -12.39 13.71 -18.08
CA HIS A 108 -11.22 12.93 -17.76
C HIS A 108 -10.18 13.96 -17.30
N PRO A 109 -9.83 14.00 -16.02
CA PRO A 109 -8.77 14.90 -15.61
C PRO A 109 -7.50 14.48 -16.36
N ASP A 110 -6.76 15.44 -16.89
CA ASP A 110 -5.47 15.20 -17.58
C ASP A 110 -4.43 14.52 -16.68
N ALA A 111 -4.71 14.35 -15.38
CA ALA A 111 -3.87 13.73 -14.39
C ALA A 111 -4.68 12.83 -13.47
N PRO A 112 -4.10 11.72 -12.99
CA PRO A 112 -4.74 10.87 -12.00
C PRO A 112 -4.97 11.62 -10.69
N LEU A 113 -6.02 11.21 -9.95
CA LEU A 113 -6.31 11.75 -8.63
C LEU A 113 -5.17 11.47 -7.65
N ALA A 114 -4.66 10.25 -7.67
CA ALA A 114 -3.55 9.78 -6.86
C ALA A 114 -2.77 8.68 -7.59
N ILE A 115 -1.60 8.37 -7.07
CA ILE A 115 -0.77 7.25 -7.54
C ILE A 115 -0.32 6.45 -6.32
N ILE A 116 -0.46 5.13 -6.40
CA ILE A 116 0.23 4.21 -5.51
C ILE A 116 1.53 3.80 -6.18
N GLU A 117 2.64 4.04 -5.51
CA GLU A 117 3.96 3.64 -5.96
C GLU A 117 4.46 2.49 -5.08
N VAL A 118 4.63 1.31 -5.68
CA VAL A 118 5.07 0.10 -5.00
C VAL A 118 6.52 -0.16 -5.31
N TYR A 119 7.35 -0.09 -4.28
CA TYR A 119 8.78 -0.37 -4.36
C TYR A 119 9.09 -1.84 -4.11
N PRO A 120 10.12 -2.39 -4.74
CA PRO A 120 10.66 -3.69 -4.36
C PRO A 120 11.07 -3.71 -2.88
N ARG A 121 10.93 -4.89 -2.26
CA ARG A 121 11.39 -5.14 -0.89
C ARG A 121 12.77 -5.78 -0.91
#